data_b2a573a75658feb870b70fb1ff851519
#
_entry.id   b2a573a75658feb870b70fb1ff851519
#
_cell.length_a   1.000
_cell.length_b   1.000
_cell.length_c   1.000
_cell.angle_alpha   90.00
_cell.angle_beta   90.00
_cell.angle_gamma   90.00
#
_symmetry.space_group_name_H-M   'P 1'
#
loop_
_entity.id
_entity.type
_entity.pdbx_description
1 polymer ?
#
loop_
_entity_poly.entity_id
_entity_poly.type
_entity_poly.pdbx_seq_one_letter_code
_entity_poly.pdbx_strand_id
1 'polypeptide(L)'
;MLAGGSDGRVAVPLWLDPLSLTAPTDARALRTTDEAVRGIAAIMATRFRLPVPDRVMVHVYDGRRAFEQGLMRDARVSPVQASKLSNFAIGVGARGQVLLNDRPADRTQRERLRLIAHELTHVSQIELAGGEGRGEQWLAEGMAEWVAFATLERLGLDTLERRRQTAMAGLRSHATLLQHLDLEAHGTPQGFAAWHLREGSLPVYQLAFLIADDLIERRGLDAMRAYFASFKRSSGRRGNFDAAFGLSLDDFEAAALARLKTAAAL
;
A
#
# COMPACT_ATOMS: atom_id res chain seq x y z
N MET A 1 19.00 23.63 -4.56
CA MET A 1 20.00 22.54 -4.64
C MET A 1 19.92 21.74 -3.36
N LEU A 2 19.46 20.51 -3.40
CA LEU A 2 19.45 19.60 -2.24
C LEU A 2 20.83 18.94 -2.17
N ALA A 3 21.51 19.06 -1.04
CA ALA A 3 22.82 18.43 -0.81
C ALA A 3 22.63 16.92 -0.80
N GLY A 4 23.05 16.24 -1.88
CA GLY A 4 23.19 14.79 -1.88
C GLY A 4 24.30 14.40 -0.91
N GLY A 5 23.96 13.64 0.14
CA GLY A 5 24.94 13.03 1.00
C GLY A 5 25.76 12.01 0.21
N SER A 6 27.00 11.76 0.62
CA SER A 6 27.96 10.85 -0.01
C SER A 6 27.52 9.37 -0.08
N ASP A 7 26.33 9.04 0.43
CA ASP A 7 25.74 7.69 0.55
C ASP A 7 24.52 7.44 -0.35
N GLY A 8 24.31 8.28 -1.38
CA GLY A 8 23.20 8.09 -2.33
C GLY A 8 21.80 8.28 -1.73
N ARG A 9 21.67 9.10 -0.69
CA ARG A 9 20.42 9.38 0.03
C ARG A 9 20.04 10.85 -0.08
N VAL A 10 18.75 11.09 -0.32
CA VAL A 10 18.10 12.40 -0.11
C VAL A 10 17.02 12.21 0.94
N ALA A 11 17.01 13.04 1.99
CA ALA A 11 15.98 13.04 3.02
C ALA A 11 15.34 14.43 3.11
N VAL A 12 14.02 14.49 2.97
CA VAL A 12 13.27 15.74 2.97
C VAL A 12 12.13 15.68 3.99
N PRO A 13 12.12 16.52 5.03
CA PRO A 13 10.97 16.66 5.90
C PRO A 13 9.89 17.49 5.18
N LEU A 14 8.72 16.89 5.02
CA LEU A 14 7.57 17.56 4.43
C LEU A 14 6.52 17.83 5.50
N TRP A 15 6.16 19.10 5.64
CA TRP A 15 5.04 19.52 6.47
C TRP A 15 3.78 19.45 5.61
N LEU A 16 2.82 18.63 6.04
CA LEU A 16 1.56 18.37 5.37
C LEU A 16 0.45 18.91 6.25
N ASP A 17 0.18 20.22 6.17
CA ASP A 17 -1.00 20.78 6.86
C ASP A 17 -2.27 20.36 6.09
N PRO A 18 -3.09 19.44 6.64
CA PRO A 18 -4.28 18.93 5.96
C PRO A 18 -5.29 20.01 5.57
N LEU A 19 -5.28 21.16 6.28
CA LEU A 19 -6.21 22.27 6.02
C LEU A 19 -5.77 23.14 4.84
N SER A 20 -4.46 23.15 4.54
CA SER A 20 -3.89 23.94 3.44
C SER A 20 -3.61 23.11 2.18
N LEU A 21 -3.70 21.78 2.26
CA LEU A 21 -3.46 20.91 1.12
C LEU A 21 -4.56 21.05 0.05
N THR A 22 -4.14 21.34 -1.17
CA THR A 22 -5.03 21.37 -2.34
C THR A 22 -4.80 20.16 -3.21
N ALA A 23 -5.84 19.35 -3.43
CA ALA A 23 -5.75 18.19 -4.28
C ALA A 23 -5.55 18.60 -5.75
N PRO A 24 -4.51 18.08 -6.41
CA PRO A 24 -4.28 18.36 -7.83
C PRO A 24 -5.39 17.76 -8.70
N THR A 25 -5.65 18.40 -9.84
CA THR A 25 -6.62 17.92 -10.83
C THR A 25 -6.01 16.98 -11.85
N ASP A 26 -4.71 17.08 -12.06
CA ASP A 26 -3.96 16.23 -13.00
C ASP A 26 -2.50 16.01 -12.54
N ALA A 27 -1.82 15.07 -13.20
CA ALA A 27 -0.45 14.68 -12.84
C ALA A 27 0.62 15.72 -13.23
N ARG A 28 0.31 16.72 -14.07
CA ARG A 28 1.30 17.70 -14.55
C ARG A 28 1.83 18.59 -13.44
N ALA A 29 1.05 18.74 -12.37
CA ALA A 29 1.44 19.48 -11.17
C ALA A 29 2.39 18.70 -10.23
N LEU A 30 2.67 17.42 -10.52
CA LEU A 30 3.38 16.49 -9.63
C LEU A 30 4.73 16.06 -10.24
N ARG A 31 5.62 17.01 -10.48
CA ARG A 31 6.91 16.78 -11.16
C ARG A 31 8.01 16.33 -10.22
N THR A 32 8.05 16.90 -9.03
CA THR A 32 9.04 16.58 -7.99
C THR A 32 8.46 15.61 -6.97
N THR A 33 9.31 14.99 -6.15
CA THR A 33 8.87 14.11 -5.05
C THR A 33 8.05 14.88 -4.00
N ASP A 34 8.44 16.13 -3.70
CA ASP A 34 7.71 16.99 -2.78
C ASP A 34 6.30 17.30 -3.28
N GLU A 35 6.17 17.76 -4.52
CA GLU A 35 4.87 18.00 -5.16
C GLU A 35 4.00 16.73 -5.19
N ALA A 36 4.60 15.59 -5.51
CA ALA A 36 3.90 14.31 -5.55
C ALA A 36 3.38 13.90 -4.18
N VAL A 37 4.22 13.97 -3.13
CA VAL A 37 3.79 13.60 -1.76
C VAL A 37 2.69 14.54 -1.27
N ARG A 38 2.84 15.86 -1.42
CA ARG A 38 1.81 16.84 -1.02
C ARG A 38 0.51 16.65 -1.79
N GLY A 39 0.58 16.50 -3.10
CA GLY A 39 -0.60 16.34 -3.95
C GLY A 39 -1.34 15.04 -3.66
N ILE A 40 -0.63 13.93 -3.48
CA ILE A 40 -1.21 12.64 -3.12
C ILE A 40 -1.79 12.69 -1.72
N ALA A 41 -1.10 13.26 -0.74
CA ALA A 41 -1.60 13.46 0.62
C ALA A 41 -2.92 14.25 0.61
N ALA A 42 -3.00 15.31 -0.21
CA ALA A 42 -4.22 16.08 -0.40
C ALA A 42 -5.38 15.25 -0.97
N ILE A 43 -5.11 14.42 -1.98
CA ILE A 43 -6.12 13.50 -2.54
C ILE A 43 -6.58 12.52 -1.45
N MET A 44 -5.65 11.91 -0.71
CA MET A 44 -5.95 10.94 0.35
C MET A 44 -6.83 11.57 1.44
N ALA A 45 -6.48 12.76 1.92
CA ALA A 45 -7.24 13.46 2.95
C ALA A 45 -8.64 13.88 2.46
N THR A 46 -8.73 14.49 1.28
CA THR A 46 -9.98 15.13 0.82
C THR A 46 -10.94 14.17 0.12
N ARG A 47 -10.43 13.14 -0.56
CA ARG A 47 -11.24 12.21 -1.37
C ARG A 47 -11.47 10.89 -0.67
N PHE A 48 -10.45 10.37 0.01
CA PHE A 48 -10.53 9.07 0.68
C PHE A 48 -10.71 9.20 2.19
N ARG A 49 -10.66 10.44 2.74
CA ARG A 49 -10.75 10.73 4.17
C ARG A 49 -9.74 9.91 5.00
N LEU A 50 -8.59 9.64 4.40
CA LEU A 50 -7.50 8.97 5.07
C LEU A 50 -6.71 9.98 5.90
N PRO A 51 -6.34 9.66 7.14
CA PRO A 51 -5.52 10.56 7.95
C PRO A 51 -4.13 10.64 7.33
N VAL A 52 -3.62 11.85 7.24
CA VAL A 52 -2.25 12.14 6.84
C VAL A 52 -1.61 12.87 8.01
N PRO A 53 -0.44 12.43 8.49
CA PRO A 53 0.23 13.12 9.58
C PRO A 53 0.69 14.51 9.13
N ASP A 54 0.75 15.46 10.08
CA ASP A 54 1.18 16.83 9.80
C ASP A 54 2.60 16.92 9.25
N ARG A 55 3.39 15.89 9.48
CA ARG A 55 4.77 15.80 9.00
C ARG A 55 5.10 14.38 8.53
N VAL A 56 5.66 14.29 7.32
CA VAL A 56 6.22 13.05 6.77
C VAL A 56 7.68 13.28 6.41
N MET A 57 8.55 12.40 6.84
CA MET A 57 9.94 12.35 6.36
C MET A 57 9.98 11.49 5.11
N VAL A 58 10.42 12.05 3.99
CA VAL A 58 10.60 11.32 2.74
C VAL A 58 12.07 11.05 2.52
N HIS A 59 12.43 9.77 2.42
CA HIS A 59 13.77 9.31 2.13
C HIS A 59 13.78 8.71 0.73
N VAL A 60 14.66 9.20 -0.12
CA VAL A 60 14.89 8.65 -1.46
C VAL A 60 16.31 8.09 -1.51
N TYR A 61 16.45 6.84 -1.91
CA TYR A 61 17.70 6.11 -1.98
C TYR A 61 18.03 5.75 -3.42
N ASP A 62 19.30 5.93 -3.79
CA ASP A 62 19.81 5.58 -5.11
C ASP A 62 20.27 4.11 -5.16
N GLY A 63 19.28 3.23 -5.29
CA GLY A 63 19.47 1.81 -5.49
C GLY A 63 19.41 0.96 -4.23
N ARG A 64 19.41 -0.36 -4.46
CA ARG A 64 19.13 -1.39 -3.45
C ARG A 64 20.02 -1.30 -2.22
N ARG A 65 21.34 -1.13 -2.41
CA ARG A 65 22.30 -1.10 -1.28
C ARG A 65 22.07 0.09 -0.36
N ALA A 66 21.84 1.28 -0.94
CA ALA A 66 21.52 2.47 -0.19
C ALA A 66 20.16 2.34 0.53
N PHE A 67 19.18 1.74 -0.12
CA PHE A 67 17.86 1.44 0.45
C PHE A 67 17.94 0.47 1.63
N GLU A 68 18.70 -0.63 1.50
CA GLU A 68 18.92 -1.60 2.59
C GLU A 68 19.56 -0.94 3.82
N GLN A 69 20.56 -0.09 3.61
CA GLN A 69 21.17 0.69 4.69
C GLN A 69 20.17 1.69 5.30
N GLY A 70 19.31 2.30 4.45
CA GLY A 70 18.23 3.17 4.87
C GLY A 70 17.19 2.47 5.73
N LEU A 71 16.78 1.25 5.38
CA LEU A 71 15.87 0.43 6.17
C LEU A 71 16.41 0.20 7.60
N MET A 72 17.70 -0.08 7.72
CA MET A 72 18.35 -0.27 9.03
C MET A 72 18.45 1.04 9.82
N ARG A 73 18.88 2.11 9.19
CA ARG A 73 19.18 3.38 9.86
C ARG A 73 17.91 4.21 10.15
N ASP A 74 17.05 4.36 9.15
CA ASP A 74 15.93 5.29 9.16
C ASP A 74 14.63 4.62 9.60
N ALA A 75 14.34 3.38 9.15
CA ALA A 75 13.19 2.61 9.59
C ALA A 75 13.49 1.65 10.76
N ARG A 76 14.74 1.58 11.22
CA ARG A 76 15.19 0.72 12.34
C ARG A 76 14.86 -0.76 12.18
N VAL A 77 14.83 -1.22 10.93
CA VAL A 77 14.62 -2.62 10.58
C VAL A 77 15.90 -3.40 10.89
N SER A 78 15.77 -4.63 11.41
CA SER A 78 16.94 -5.47 11.67
C SER A 78 17.72 -5.79 10.37
N PRO A 79 19.04 -6.04 10.42
CA PRO A 79 19.82 -6.33 9.21
C PRO A 79 19.27 -7.49 8.37
N VAL A 80 18.78 -8.54 9.03
CA VAL A 80 18.20 -9.71 8.36
C VAL A 80 16.90 -9.33 7.64
N GLN A 81 16.04 -8.54 8.28
CA GLN A 81 14.81 -8.06 7.66
C GLN A 81 15.07 -7.03 6.54
N ALA A 82 16.03 -6.11 6.74
CA ALA A 82 16.41 -5.12 5.75
C ALA A 82 16.92 -5.79 4.46
N SER A 83 17.79 -6.80 4.61
CA SER A 83 18.27 -7.57 3.47
C SER A 83 17.15 -8.32 2.74
N LYS A 84 16.21 -8.91 3.46
CA LYS A 84 15.03 -9.55 2.85
C LYS A 84 14.16 -8.52 2.12
N LEU A 85 13.77 -7.43 2.79
CA LEU A 85 12.92 -6.39 2.22
C LEU A 85 13.54 -5.75 0.98
N SER A 86 14.82 -5.40 1.01
CA SER A 86 15.50 -4.75 -0.12
C SER A 86 15.59 -5.62 -1.38
N ASN A 87 15.29 -6.92 -1.31
CA ASN A 87 15.23 -7.80 -2.46
C ASN A 87 13.98 -7.62 -3.32
N PHE A 88 12.87 -7.19 -2.72
CA PHE A 88 11.60 -7.09 -3.43
C PHE A 88 10.87 -5.75 -3.22
N ALA A 89 11.03 -5.12 -2.05
CA ALA A 89 10.36 -3.85 -1.79
C ALA A 89 11.07 -2.71 -2.53
N ILE A 90 10.26 -1.88 -3.17
CA ILE A 90 10.70 -0.66 -3.85
C ILE A 90 10.35 0.59 -3.04
N GLY A 91 9.58 0.44 -1.97
CA GLY A 91 9.25 1.43 -0.99
C GLY A 91 8.92 0.78 0.34
N VAL A 92 8.83 1.58 1.39
CA VAL A 92 8.34 1.21 2.71
C VAL A 92 7.69 2.44 3.36
N GLY A 93 6.39 2.34 3.65
CA GLY A 93 5.69 3.28 4.51
C GLY A 93 5.84 2.87 5.97
N ALA A 94 6.39 3.75 6.79
CA ALA A 94 6.56 3.55 8.22
C ALA A 94 5.98 4.74 9.00
N ARG A 95 6.03 4.70 10.34
CA ARG A 95 5.45 5.77 11.16
C ARG A 95 6.03 7.14 10.81
N GLY A 96 5.21 8.01 10.22
CA GLY A 96 5.59 9.37 9.85
C GLY A 96 6.70 9.47 8.81
N GLN A 97 6.96 8.42 8.05
CA GLN A 97 8.00 8.42 7.02
C GLN A 97 7.71 7.48 5.85
N VAL A 98 8.25 7.84 4.70
CA VAL A 98 8.23 7.04 3.47
C VAL A 98 9.66 6.86 3.00
N LEU A 99 10.07 5.62 2.77
CA LEU A 99 11.37 5.26 2.22
C LEU A 99 11.17 4.75 0.80
N LEU A 100 11.85 5.36 -0.18
CA LEU A 100 11.71 5.03 -1.59
C LEU A 100 13.06 4.57 -2.17
N ASN A 101 13.11 3.37 -2.72
CA ASN A 101 14.19 2.94 -3.58
C ASN A 101 13.87 3.42 -4.99
N ASP A 102 14.11 4.70 -5.24
CA ASP A 102 13.70 5.36 -6.46
C ASP A 102 14.88 6.03 -7.16
N ARG A 103 15.26 5.45 -8.30
CA ARG A 103 16.06 6.15 -9.29
C ARG A 103 15.09 6.83 -10.25
N PRO A 104 14.99 8.16 -10.25
CA PRO A 104 14.01 8.85 -11.10
C PRO A 104 14.11 8.50 -12.59
N ALA A 105 15.31 8.13 -13.06
CA ALA A 105 15.55 7.69 -14.43
C ALA A 105 14.97 6.31 -14.77
N ASP A 106 14.69 5.48 -13.76
CA ASP A 106 14.29 4.08 -13.96
C ASP A 106 12.78 3.88 -13.97
N ARG A 107 11.99 4.94 -13.67
CA ARG A 107 10.53 4.87 -13.56
C ARG A 107 9.81 5.96 -14.33
N THR A 108 8.68 5.59 -14.89
CA THR A 108 7.73 6.56 -15.41
C THR A 108 7.10 7.39 -14.28
N GLN A 109 6.59 8.57 -14.59
CA GLN A 109 5.86 9.40 -13.63
C GLN A 109 4.70 8.61 -12.99
N ARG A 110 3.97 7.83 -13.79
CA ARG A 110 2.87 7.00 -13.33
C ARG A 110 3.31 5.97 -12.26
N GLU A 111 4.42 5.26 -12.50
CA GLU A 111 4.94 4.27 -11.55
C GLU A 111 5.42 4.93 -10.26
N ARG A 112 6.06 6.08 -10.35
CA ARG A 112 6.50 6.85 -9.19
C ARG A 112 5.32 7.34 -8.36
N LEU A 113 4.28 7.91 -8.98
CA LEU A 113 3.09 8.38 -8.27
C LEU A 113 2.33 7.22 -7.62
N ARG A 114 2.23 6.06 -8.31
CA ARG A 114 1.68 4.84 -7.72
C ARG A 114 2.45 4.43 -6.47
N LEU A 115 3.76 4.34 -6.54
CA LEU A 115 4.61 3.96 -5.40
C LEU A 115 4.40 4.91 -4.22
N ILE A 116 4.47 6.21 -4.43
CA ILE A 116 4.27 7.21 -3.37
C ILE A 116 2.87 7.07 -2.74
N ALA A 117 1.83 6.87 -3.54
CA ALA A 117 0.46 6.70 -3.03
C ALA A 117 0.31 5.40 -2.22
N HIS A 118 0.94 4.31 -2.65
CA HIS A 118 0.99 3.05 -1.93
C HIS A 118 1.64 3.22 -0.55
N GLU A 119 2.83 3.80 -0.50
CA GLU A 119 3.58 3.94 0.76
C GLU A 119 2.92 4.96 1.72
N LEU A 120 2.35 6.05 1.20
CA LEU A 120 1.56 6.98 2.02
C LEU A 120 0.29 6.33 2.59
N THR A 121 -0.27 5.33 1.90
CA THR A 121 -1.41 4.58 2.43
C THR A 121 -1.00 3.77 3.65
N HIS A 122 0.19 3.14 3.65
CA HIS A 122 0.71 2.48 4.86
C HIS A 122 0.92 3.47 6.01
N VAL A 123 1.42 4.67 5.73
CA VAL A 123 1.52 5.73 6.76
C VAL A 123 0.13 6.03 7.35
N SER A 124 -0.90 6.18 6.51
CA SER A 124 -2.28 6.40 6.97
C SER A 124 -2.85 5.22 7.77
N GLN A 125 -2.56 3.99 7.39
CA GLN A 125 -2.97 2.78 8.12
C GLN A 125 -2.35 2.74 9.52
N ILE A 126 -1.06 3.12 9.63
CA ILE A 126 -0.35 3.21 10.90
C ILE A 126 -0.99 4.29 11.81
N GLU A 127 -1.35 5.46 11.26
CA GLU A 127 -2.06 6.51 11.99
C GLU A 127 -3.46 6.05 12.44
N LEU A 128 -4.20 5.36 11.59
CA LEU A 128 -5.50 4.77 11.93
C LEU A 128 -5.36 3.75 13.05
N ALA A 129 -4.42 2.82 12.93
CA ALA A 129 -4.24 1.71 13.85
C ALA A 129 -3.52 2.09 15.16
N GLY A 130 -2.84 3.23 15.19
CA GLY A 130 -2.00 3.65 16.32
C GLY A 130 -0.72 2.83 16.47
N GLY A 131 -0.25 2.16 15.40
CA GLY A 131 1.00 1.39 15.40
C GLY A 131 1.17 0.56 14.13
N GLU A 132 2.40 0.11 13.88
CA GLU A 132 2.80 -0.67 12.72
C GLU A 132 2.38 -2.15 12.83
N GLY A 133 2.24 -2.82 11.69
CA GLY A 133 1.98 -4.26 11.60
C GLY A 133 0.65 -4.72 12.19
N ARG A 134 -0.31 -3.83 12.34
CA ARG A 134 -1.65 -4.13 12.84
C ARG A 134 -2.61 -4.35 11.67
N GLY A 135 -3.49 -5.31 11.83
CA GLY A 135 -4.45 -5.69 10.80
C GLY A 135 -4.00 -6.89 9.98
N GLU A 136 -4.87 -7.29 9.06
CA GLU A 136 -4.57 -8.31 8.06
C GLU A 136 -3.61 -7.73 7.02
N GLN A 137 -2.46 -8.38 6.82
CA GLN A 137 -1.42 -7.85 5.92
C GLN A 137 -1.90 -7.82 4.46
N TRP A 138 -2.57 -8.88 3.99
CA TRP A 138 -3.15 -8.90 2.64
C TRP A 138 -4.13 -7.74 2.42
N LEU A 139 -4.88 -7.35 3.47
CA LEU A 139 -5.82 -6.25 3.40
C LEU A 139 -5.12 -4.90 3.42
N ALA A 140 -4.04 -4.78 4.19
CA ALA A 140 -3.21 -3.58 4.21
C ALA A 140 -2.58 -3.31 2.83
N GLU A 141 -2.00 -4.34 2.21
CA GLU A 141 -1.41 -4.25 0.88
C GLU A 141 -2.48 -4.02 -0.20
N GLY A 142 -3.59 -4.75 -0.13
CA GLY A 142 -4.69 -4.59 -1.08
C GLY A 142 -5.32 -3.20 -1.03
N MET A 143 -5.51 -2.63 0.15
CA MET A 143 -5.97 -1.26 0.32
C MET A 143 -4.94 -0.25 -0.21
N ALA A 144 -3.64 -0.48 0.01
CA ALA A 144 -2.58 0.39 -0.50
C ALA A 144 -2.55 0.41 -2.04
N GLU A 145 -2.70 -0.76 -2.69
CA GLU A 145 -2.86 -0.85 -4.15
C GLU A 145 -4.13 -0.14 -4.63
N TRP A 146 -5.26 -0.36 -3.94
CA TRP A 146 -6.53 0.28 -4.32
C TRP A 146 -6.44 1.81 -4.25
N VAL A 147 -5.92 2.36 -3.16
CA VAL A 147 -5.73 3.80 -2.99
C VAL A 147 -4.76 4.37 -4.03
N ALA A 148 -3.69 3.64 -4.32
CA ALA A 148 -2.74 4.02 -5.35
C ALA A 148 -3.40 4.09 -6.74
N PHE A 149 -4.19 3.09 -7.13
CA PHE A 149 -4.89 3.09 -8.41
C PHE A 149 -6.00 4.13 -8.48
N ALA A 150 -6.79 4.31 -7.42
CA ALA A 150 -7.80 5.35 -7.34
C ALA A 150 -7.18 6.77 -7.41
N THR A 151 -5.97 6.94 -6.84
CA THR A 151 -5.19 8.18 -6.98
C THR A 151 -4.75 8.40 -8.43
N LEU A 152 -4.25 7.36 -9.12
CA LEU A 152 -3.89 7.46 -10.53
C LEU A 152 -5.11 7.75 -11.42
N GLU A 153 -6.26 7.16 -11.13
CA GLU A 153 -7.52 7.45 -11.83
C GLU A 153 -7.90 8.93 -11.68
N ARG A 154 -7.82 9.46 -10.46
CA ARG A 154 -8.07 10.87 -10.18
C ARG A 154 -7.13 11.81 -10.93
N LEU A 155 -5.89 11.38 -11.17
CA LEU A 155 -4.87 12.13 -11.90
C LEU A 155 -4.93 11.92 -13.43
N GLY A 156 -5.88 11.15 -13.93
CA GLY A 156 -6.04 10.85 -15.36
C GLY A 156 -4.95 9.95 -15.96
N LEU A 157 -4.22 9.21 -15.12
CA LEU A 157 -3.11 8.34 -15.55
C LEU A 157 -3.51 6.86 -15.71
N ASP A 158 -4.63 6.46 -15.12
CA ASP A 158 -5.13 5.09 -15.16
C ASP A 158 -6.62 5.03 -14.83
N THR A 159 -7.22 3.82 -14.74
CA THR A 159 -8.56 3.59 -14.21
C THR A 159 -8.59 2.35 -13.33
N LEU A 160 -9.42 2.36 -12.28
CA LEU A 160 -9.65 1.17 -11.44
C LEU A 160 -10.14 -0.01 -12.28
N GLU A 161 -11.02 0.24 -13.25
CA GLU A 161 -11.52 -0.80 -14.14
C GLU A 161 -10.40 -1.47 -14.95
N ARG A 162 -9.48 -0.71 -15.52
CA ARG A 162 -8.31 -1.26 -16.22
C ARG A 162 -7.43 -2.08 -15.28
N ARG A 163 -7.31 -1.68 -14.02
CA ARG A 163 -6.54 -2.40 -13.02
C ARG A 163 -7.20 -3.71 -12.63
N ARG A 164 -8.53 -3.74 -12.47
CA ARG A 164 -9.31 -4.97 -12.28
C ARG A 164 -9.09 -5.95 -13.43
N GLN A 165 -9.24 -5.48 -14.66
CA GLN A 165 -9.02 -6.32 -15.86
C GLN A 165 -7.60 -6.87 -15.91
N THR A 166 -6.59 -6.05 -15.63
CA THR A 166 -5.18 -6.47 -15.60
C THR A 166 -4.93 -7.51 -14.51
N ALA A 167 -5.45 -7.28 -13.31
CA ALA A 167 -5.30 -8.20 -12.18
C ALA A 167 -6.01 -9.52 -12.42
N MET A 168 -7.22 -9.49 -13.01
CA MET A 168 -7.95 -10.70 -13.39
C MET A 168 -7.24 -11.49 -14.48
N ALA A 169 -6.64 -10.81 -15.47
CA ALA A 169 -5.82 -11.48 -16.48
C ALA A 169 -4.58 -12.15 -15.86
N GLY A 170 -3.92 -11.48 -14.92
CA GLY A 170 -2.82 -12.04 -14.15
C GLY A 170 -3.24 -13.26 -13.33
N LEU A 171 -4.40 -13.20 -12.67
CA LEU A 171 -4.95 -14.32 -11.90
C LEU A 171 -5.23 -15.55 -12.75
N ARG A 172 -5.78 -15.39 -13.97
CA ARG A 172 -5.98 -16.51 -14.91
C ARG A 172 -4.68 -17.22 -15.25
N SER A 173 -3.59 -16.47 -15.37
CA SER A 173 -2.26 -17.04 -15.64
C SER A 173 -1.63 -17.73 -14.41
N HIS A 174 -2.18 -17.51 -13.21
CA HIS A 174 -1.70 -18.03 -11.93
C HIS A 174 -2.83 -18.66 -11.12
N ALA A 175 -3.64 -19.51 -11.76
CA ALA A 175 -4.85 -20.10 -11.16
C ALA A 175 -4.59 -20.90 -9.88
N THR A 176 -3.36 -21.42 -9.70
CA THR A 176 -2.92 -22.12 -8.48
C THR A 176 -2.97 -21.25 -7.23
N LEU A 177 -2.87 -19.93 -7.36
CA LEU A 177 -3.04 -19.00 -6.22
C LEU A 177 -4.36 -19.20 -5.49
N LEU A 178 -5.45 -19.47 -6.25
CA LEU A 178 -6.78 -19.67 -5.67
C LEU A 178 -6.97 -21.05 -5.03
N GLN A 179 -6.08 -22.00 -5.29
CA GLN A 179 -6.15 -23.35 -4.68
C GLN A 179 -5.57 -23.33 -3.26
N HIS A 180 -4.67 -22.39 -2.98
CA HIS A 180 -3.93 -22.27 -1.72
C HIS A 180 -4.19 -20.94 -1.02
N LEU A 181 -5.32 -20.28 -1.33
CA LEU A 181 -5.71 -19.05 -0.65
C LEU A 181 -6.11 -19.38 0.80
N ASP A 182 -5.45 -18.72 1.73
CA ASP A 182 -5.67 -18.80 3.16
C ASP A 182 -5.44 -17.41 3.74
N LEU A 183 -6.53 -16.63 3.86
CA LEU A 183 -6.45 -15.24 4.29
C LEU A 183 -6.01 -15.10 5.75
N GLU A 184 -6.28 -16.11 6.59
CA GLU A 184 -5.79 -16.09 7.97
C GLU A 184 -4.27 -16.24 8.02
N ALA A 185 -3.72 -17.24 7.34
CA ALA A 185 -2.28 -17.47 7.29
C ALA A 185 -1.55 -16.29 6.64
N HIS A 186 -2.12 -15.71 5.57
CA HIS A 186 -1.56 -14.55 4.85
C HIS A 186 -1.83 -13.20 5.55
N GLY A 187 -2.59 -13.21 6.64
CA GLY A 187 -2.92 -12.01 7.41
C GLY A 187 -1.80 -11.47 8.28
N THR A 188 -0.73 -12.24 8.53
CA THR A 188 0.45 -11.76 9.24
C THR A 188 1.52 -11.23 8.28
N PRO A 189 2.40 -10.29 8.70
CA PRO A 189 3.53 -9.86 7.88
C PRO A 189 4.42 -11.02 7.42
N GLN A 190 4.65 -12.00 8.28
CA GLN A 190 5.45 -13.19 7.97
C GLN A 190 4.74 -14.12 6.98
N GLY A 191 3.43 -14.35 7.17
CA GLY A 191 2.62 -15.16 6.27
C GLY A 191 2.50 -14.54 4.88
N PHE A 192 2.28 -13.24 4.81
CA PHE A 192 2.24 -12.51 3.53
C PHE A 192 3.59 -12.56 2.82
N ALA A 193 4.69 -12.34 3.54
CA ALA A 193 6.03 -12.45 2.97
C ALA A 193 6.35 -13.86 2.45
N ALA A 194 5.93 -14.91 3.18
CA ALA A 194 6.08 -16.29 2.72
C ALA A 194 5.26 -16.58 1.46
N TRP A 195 4.03 -16.08 1.42
CA TRP A 195 3.15 -16.17 0.24
C TRP A 195 3.78 -15.51 -0.98
N HIS A 196 4.22 -14.27 -0.82
CA HIS A 196 4.90 -13.48 -1.83
C HIS A 196 6.18 -14.16 -2.37
N LEU A 197 7.00 -14.76 -1.49
CA LEU A 197 8.22 -15.48 -1.91
C LEU A 197 7.91 -16.76 -2.68
N ARG A 198 6.79 -17.43 -2.37
CA ARG A 198 6.38 -18.68 -3.03
C ARG A 198 5.75 -18.43 -4.40
N GLU A 199 4.85 -17.47 -4.50
CA GLU A 199 4.00 -17.25 -5.68
C GLU A 199 4.47 -16.09 -6.57
N GLY A 200 5.41 -15.28 -6.09
CA GLY A 200 5.88 -14.06 -6.75
C GLY A 200 5.12 -12.80 -6.36
N SER A 201 5.79 -11.67 -6.47
CA SER A 201 5.24 -10.38 -6.04
C SER A 201 3.98 -9.98 -6.81
N LEU A 202 4.08 -9.97 -8.15
CA LEU A 202 3.02 -9.41 -8.98
C LEU A 202 1.67 -10.10 -8.79
N PRO A 203 1.56 -11.45 -8.88
CA PRO A 203 0.28 -12.13 -8.72
C PRO A 203 -0.29 -11.99 -7.29
N VAL A 204 0.54 -11.97 -6.26
CA VAL A 204 0.08 -11.81 -4.86
C VAL A 204 -0.50 -10.42 -4.62
N TYR A 205 0.16 -9.36 -5.09
CA TYR A 205 -0.36 -7.99 -4.97
C TYR A 205 -1.62 -7.77 -5.82
N GLN A 206 -1.70 -8.39 -7.00
CA GLN A 206 -2.91 -8.36 -7.84
C GLN A 206 -4.08 -9.04 -7.14
N LEU A 207 -3.86 -10.17 -6.50
CA LEU A 207 -4.91 -10.87 -5.76
C LEU A 207 -5.31 -10.09 -4.50
N ALA A 208 -4.37 -9.56 -3.74
CA ALA A 208 -4.65 -8.70 -2.58
C ALA A 208 -5.48 -7.47 -2.99
N PHE A 209 -5.14 -6.83 -4.12
CA PHE A 209 -5.94 -5.74 -4.70
C PHE A 209 -7.37 -6.18 -5.01
N LEU A 210 -7.57 -7.29 -5.74
CA LEU A 210 -8.91 -7.76 -6.12
C LEU A 210 -9.79 -8.09 -4.91
N ILE A 211 -9.21 -8.69 -3.88
CA ILE A 211 -9.93 -9.03 -2.63
C ILE A 211 -10.29 -7.76 -1.87
N ALA A 212 -9.37 -6.80 -1.75
CA ALA A 212 -9.64 -5.52 -1.09
C ALA A 212 -10.64 -4.66 -1.87
N ASP A 213 -10.56 -4.66 -3.20
CA ASP A 213 -11.48 -3.94 -4.09
C ASP A 213 -12.92 -4.48 -3.95
N ASP A 214 -13.12 -5.82 -3.96
CA ASP A 214 -14.42 -6.44 -3.70
C ASP A 214 -15.00 -6.05 -2.32
N LEU A 215 -14.14 -6.00 -1.31
CA LEU A 215 -14.57 -5.60 0.03
C LEU A 215 -14.94 -4.11 0.09
N ILE A 216 -14.16 -3.25 -0.57
CA ILE A 216 -14.45 -1.80 -0.67
C ILE A 216 -15.72 -1.55 -1.48
N GLU A 217 -15.96 -2.27 -2.59
CA GLU A 217 -17.18 -2.13 -3.38
C GLU A 217 -18.43 -2.50 -2.56
N ARG A 218 -18.34 -3.50 -1.70
CA ARG A 218 -19.48 -3.99 -0.90
C ARG A 218 -19.72 -3.22 0.38
N ARG A 219 -18.68 -2.78 1.05
CA ARG A 219 -18.73 -2.22 2.41
C ARG A 219 -18.30 -0.77 2.48
N GLY A 220 -17.69 -0.27 1.42
CA GLY A 220 -17.16 1.09 1.35
C GLY A 220 -15.78 1.24 1.98
N LEU A 221 -15.08 2.29 1.60
CA LEU A 221 -13.77 2.64 2.15
C LEU A 221 -13.85 3.05 3.63
N ASP A 222 -15.02 3.50 4.09
CA ASP A 222 -15.26 3.86 5.48
C ASP A 222 -15.17 2.65 6.42
N ALA A 223 -15.64 1.47 5.96
CA ALA A 223 -15.47 0.22 6.70
C ALA A 223 -14.00 -0.19 6.79
N MET A 224 -13.21 -0.01 5.73
CA MET A 224 -11.76 -0.22 5.75
C MET A 224 -11.07 0.69 6.77
N ARG A 225 -11.43 1.96 6.81
CA ARG A 225 -10.90 2.91 7.81
C ARG A 225 -11.29 2.51 9.23
N ALA A 226 -12.55 2.12 9.43
CA ALA A 226 -13.04 1.64 10.72
C ALA A 226 -12.30 0.40 11.19
N TYR A 227 -12.01 -0.54 10.27
CA TYR A 227 -11.21 -1.73 10.54
C TYR A 227 -9.82 -1.36 11.11
N PHE A 228 -9.04 -0.55 10.40
CA PHE A 228 -7.72 -0.14 10.90
C PHE A 228 -7.83 0.68 12.19
N ALA A 229 -8.81 1.56 12.32
CA ALA A 229 -8.99 2.37 13.52
C ALA A 229 -9.36 1.55 14.76
N SER A 230 -9.96 0.37 14.60
CA SER A 230 -10.33 -0.52 15.71
C SER A 230 -9.11 -1.03 16.50
N PHE A 231 -7.95 -1.12 15.85
CA PHE A 231 -6.69 -1.56 16.47
C PHE A 231 -6.12 -0.62 17.53
N LYS A 232 -6.63 0.60 17.65
CA LYS A 232 -6.35 1.46 18.81
C LYS A 232 -6.93 0.91 20.11
N ARG A 233 -7.95 0.04 20.03
CA ARG A 233 -8.69 -0.48 21.18
C ARG A 233 -8.61 -1.99 21.33
N SER A 234 -8.35 -2.73 20.25
CA SER A 234 -8.33 -4.19 20.22
C SER A 234 -7.19 -4.68 19.34
N SER A 235 -6.49 -5.73 19.76
CA SER A 235 -5.48 -6.42 18.94
C SER A 235 -6.02 -7.64 18.18
N GLY A 236 -7.31 -7.97 18.37
CA GLY A 236 -7.94 -9.15 17.76
C GLY A 236 -8.30 -8.92 16.30
N ARG A 237 -7.48 -9.41 15.37
CA ARG A 237 -7.66 -9.23 13.92
C ARG A 237 -9.04 -9.69 13.44
N ARG A 238 -9.45 -10.94 13.77
CA ARG A 238 -10.75 -11.51 13.38
C ARG A 238 -11.91 -10.69 13.93
N GLY A 239 -11.97 -10.44 15.23
CA GLY A 239 -13.05 -9.67 15.83
C GLY A 239 -13.14 -8.24 15.31
N ASN A 240 -12.01 -7.62 15.00
CA ASN A 240 -11.99 -6.29 14.34
C ASN A 240 -12.52 -6.37 12.91
N PHE A 241 -12.23 -7.45 12.19
CA PHE A 241 -12.74 -7.71 10.84
C PHE A 241 -14.26 -7.87 10.87
N ASP A 242 -14.76 -8.77 11.71
CA ASP A 242 -16.19 -9.05 11.86
C ASP A 242 -16.97 -7.77 12.23
N ALA A 243 -16.44 -7.00 13.18
CA ALA A 243 -17.08 -5.75 13.61
C ALA A 243 -17.09 -4.67 12.52
N ALA A 244 -16.04 -4.56 11.72
CA ALA A 244 -15.92 -3.54 10.69
C ALA A 244 -16.72 -3.88 9.42
N PHE A 245 -16.77 -5.15 9.03
CA PHE A 245 -17.34 -5.57 7.76
C PHE A 245 -18.68 -6.30 7.90
N GLY A 246 -19.10 -6.68 9.12
CA GLY A 246 -20.37 -7.34 9.38
C GLY A 246 -20.46 -8.77 8.82
N LEU A 247 -19.31 -9.46 8.72
CA LEU A 247 -19.19 -10.86 8.32
C LEU A 247 -17.86 -11.43 8.85
N SER A 248 -17.80 -12.74 9.04
CA SER A 248 -16.57 -13.39 9.49
C SER A 248 -15.50 -13.41 8.38
N LEU A 249 -14.23 -13.49 8.78
CA LEU A 249 -13.14 -13.63 7.82
C LEU A 249 -13.30 -14.90 6.96
N ASP A 250 -13.74 -16.01 7.57
CA ASP A 250 -13.93 -17.29 6.89
C ASP A 250 -15.06 -17.22 5.85
N ASP A 251 -16.20 -16.60 6.19
CA ASP A 251 -17.31 -16.39 5.25
C ASP A 251 -16.90 -15.46 4.09
N PHE A 252 -16.12 -14.43 4.42
CA PHE A 252 -15.59 -13.53 3.40
C PHE A 252 -14.64 -14.25 2.45
N GLU A 253 -13.69 -15.03 2.97
CA GLU A 253 -12.74 -15.80 2.17
C GLU A 253 -13.46 -16.76 1.23
N ALA A 254 -14.39 -17.56 1.75
CA ALA A 254 -15.17 -18.49 0.95
C ALA A 254 -15.94 -17.78 -0.19
N ALA A 255 -16.58 -16.66 0.14
CA ALA A 255 -17.32 -15.87 -0.85
C ALA A 255 -16.39 -15.20 -1.88
N ALA A 256 -15.25 -14.64 -1.46
CA ALA A 256 -14.28 -14.03 -2.36
C ALA A 256 -13.68 -15.07 -3.31
N LEU A 257 -13.30 -16.25 -2.78
CA LEU A 257 -12.77 -17.35 -3.56
C LEU A 257 -13.77 -17.83 -4.64
N ALA A 258 -15.05 -18.00 -4.26
CA ALA A 258 -16.10 -18.40 -5.20
C ALA A 258 -16.26 -17.38 -6.34
N ARG A 259 -16.29 -16.09 -6.00
CA ARG A 259 -16.40 -15.01 -7.01
C ARG A 259 -15.20 -14.95 -7.95
N LEU A 260 -13.98 -15.02 -7.39
CA LEU A 260 -12.76 -14.98 -8.18
C LEU A 260 -12.65 -16.17 -9.14
N LYS A 261 -13.02 -17.38 -8.70
CA LYS A 261 -13.09 -18.57 -9.57
C LYS A 261 -14.08 -18.36 -10.70
N THR A 262 -15.30 -17.90 -10.40
CA THR A 262 -16.32 -17.62 -11.41
C THR A 262 -15.85 -16.55 -12.41
N ALA A 263 -15.29 -15.44 -11.93
CA ALA A 263 -14.83 -14.34 -12.78
C ALA A 263 -13.58 -14.71 -13.61
N ALA A 264 -12.76 -15.61 -13.11
CA ALA A 264 -11.64 -16.16 -13.86
C ALA A 264 -12.05 -17.25 -14.87
N ALA A 265 -13.31 -17.70 -14.84
CA ALA A 265 -13.82 -18.86 -15.58
C ALA A 265 -12.99 -20.13 -15.33
N LEU A 266 -12.66 -20.36 -14.06
CA LEU A 266 -11.86 -21.48 -13.55
C LEU A 266 -12.75 -22.54 -12.92
#